data_69bc8c79efefe89151b53fc86df9bd23
#
_entry.id   69bc8c79efefe89151b53fc86df9bd23
#
_cell.length_a   1.000
_cell.length_b   1.000
_cell.length_c   1.000
_cell.angle_alpha   90.00
_cell.angle_beta   90.00
_cell.angle_gamma   90.00
#
_symmetry.space_group_name_H-M   'P 1'
#
loop_
_entity.id
_entity.type
_entity.pdbx_description
1 polymer ?
#
loop_
_entity_poly.entity_id
_entity_poly.type
_entity_poly.pdbx_seq_one_letter_code
_entity_poly.pdbx_strand_id
1 'polypeptide(L)'
;MPKVSVIVPVYNAEKYLQECVDSILRQTLTDLEVILVDDGSADSSPVICDGYAERDNRVKAIHQRNSGAAAARNQGMNVARGEYIAFVDSDDWIDADMYKRMVDTAEANDCDLVICDCLRESDSGSQLYTHDLPAGFYDRERMYSVYFPQLLMPDTMEYPVTISNCLLLIRRELVIKNQITYPERMRFSEDLLFGSEVGYFAQSMTYLKGYAPYHYRQNPDSVTHTAYKDKWPLLRELWCRINESFGKKQDYDFTQQIQRCMLFFIYMAMNQRRYAGLPTREFFHEAGVVLDDPLVHEALRTIPVGQLQISRKLKIISLIYQKKWLRPALLLLRG
;
A
#
# COMPACT_ATOMS: atom_id res chain seq x y z
N MET A 1 -16.16 -18.70 -15.42
CA MET A 1 -15.91 -17.59 -14.48
C MET A 1 -14.40 -17.39 -14.47
N PRO A 2 -13.88 -16.20 -14.71
CA PRO A 2 -12.43 -16.03 -14.79
C PRO A 2 -11.74 -16.45 -13.48
N LYS A 3 -10.50 -16.92 -13.58
CA LYS A 3 -9.71 -17.29 -12.41
C LYS A 3 -9.24 -16.04 -11.66
N VAL A 4 -8.79 -15.00 -12.39
CA VAL A 4 -8.31 -13.75 -11.81
C VAL A 4 -9.03 -12.56 -12.46
N SER A 5 -9.50 -11.62 -11.62
CA SER A 5 -9.88 -10.27 -12.05
C SER A 5 -8.70 -9.33 -11.75
N VAL A 6 -8.08 -8.79 -12.80
CA VAL A 6 -7.00 -7.81 -12.70
C VAL A 6 -7.59 -6.42 -12.83
N ILE A 7 -7.49 -5.62 -11.78
CA ILE A 7 -8.05 -4.27 -11.70
C ILE A 7 -6.92 -3.25 -11.90
N VAL A 8 -7.11 -2.37 -12.88
CA VAL A 8 -6.15 -1.32 -13.24
C VAL A 8 -6.83 0.04 -13.05
N PRO A 9 -6.50 0.80 -12.00
CA PRO A 9 -6.93 2.19 -11.88
C PRO A 9 -6.14 3.04 -12.88
N VAL A 10 -6.83 3.84 -13.68
CA VAL A 10 -6.23 4.65 -14.75
C VAL A 10 -6.52 6.12 -14.52
N TYR A 11 -5.48 6.96 -14.47
CA TYR A 11 -5.63 8.41 -14.46
C TYR A 11 -4.42 9.09 -15.13
N ASN A 12 -4.66 9.73 -16.28
CA ASN A 12 -3.62 10.42 -17.09
C ASN A 12 -2.37 9.53 -17.31
N ALA A 13 -2.59 8.31 -17.80
CA ALA A 13 -1.57 7.28 -17.95
C ALA A 13 -1.25 6.95 -19.42
N GLU A 14 -1.62 7.81 -20.39
CA GLU A 14 -1.49 7.52 -21.83
C GLU A 14 -0.11 7.02 -22.25
N LYS A 15 0.94 7.45 -21.56
CA LYS A 15 2.33 7.11 -21.86
C LYS A 15 2.68 5.65 -21.55
N TYR A 16 2.05 5.04 -20.54
CA TYR A 16 2.45 3.75 -20.00
C TYR A 16 1.34 2.69 -20.08
N LEU A 17 0.08 3.12 -20.21
CA LEU A 17 -1.09 2.26 -20.12
C LEU A 17 -1.07 1.10 -21.15
N GLN A 18 -0.55 1.31 -22.35
CA GLN A 18 -0.46 0.24 -23.35
C GLN A 18 0.50 -0.87 -22.91
N GLU A 19 1.69 -0.51 -22.39
CA GLU A 19 2.65 -1.49 -21.88
C GLU A 19 2.07 -2.29 -20.69
N CYS A 20 1.40 -1.60 -19.78
CA CYS A 20 0.71 -2.19 -18.65
C CYS A 20 -0.32 -3.23 -19.10
N VAL A 21 -1.30 -2.84 -19.91
CA VAL A 21 -2.39 -3.72 -20.38
C VAL A 21 -1.86 -4.88 -21.22
N ASP A 22 -0.91 -4.63 -22.11
CA ASP A 22 -0.27 -5.65 -22.92
C ASP A 22 0.45 -6.71 -22.07
N SER A 23 1.10 -6.31 -20.97
CA SER A 23 1.76 -7.24 -20.06
C SER A 23 0.76 -8.16 -19.35
N ILE A 24 -0.42 -7.64 -19.00
CA ILE A 24 -1.51 -8.41 -18.40
C ILE A 24 -2.13 -9.37 -19.44
N LEU A 25 -2.37 -8.90 -20.66
CA LEU A 25 -2.98 -9.73 -21.71
C LEU A 25 -2.06 -10.84 -22.23
N ARG A 26 -0.72 -10.68 -22.06
CA ARG A 26 0.29 -11.70 -22.39
C ARG A 26 0.51 -12.74 -21.28
N GLN A 27 -0.26 -12.71 -20.19
CA GLN A 27 -0.14 -13.72 -19.14
C GLN A 27 -0.35 -15.14 -19.66
N THR A 28 0.45 -16.09 -19.18
CA THR A 28 0.31 -17.52 -19.48
C THR A 28 -0.97 -18.12 -18.88
N LEU A 29 -1.52 -17.49 -17.84
CA LEU A 29 -2.88 -17.73 -17.35
C LEU A 29 -3.87 -17.01 -18.25
N THR A 30 -4.54 -17.75 -19.14
CA THR A 30 -5.50 -17.16 -20.11
C THR A 30 -6.89 -16.90 -19.52
N ASP A 31 -7.28 -17.61 -18.46
CA ASP A 31 -8.57 -17.47 -17.78
C ASP A 31 -8.56 -16.30 -16.80
N LEU A 32 -8.45 -15.08 -17.33
CA LEU A 32 -8.47 -13.82 -16.57
C LEU A 32 -9.40 -12.80 -17.23
N GLU A 33 -9.85 -11.83 -16.45
CA GLU A 33 -10.46 -10.59 -16.95
C GLU A 33 -9.63 -9.38 -16.49
N VAL A 34 -9.62 -8.34 -17.31
CA VAL A 34 -8.96 -7.06 -17.04
C VAL A 34 -10.02 -5.98 -16.91
N ILE A 35 -10.00 -5.25 -15.80
CA ILE A 35 -10.96 -4.19 -15.51
C ILE A 35 -10.18 -2.88 -15.46
N LEU A 36 -10.25 -2.10 -16.55
CA LEU A 36 -9.66 -0.78 -16.64
C LEU A 36 -10.66 0.24 -16.08
N VAL A 37 -10.31 0.93 -15.03
CA VAL A 37 -11.18 1.95 -14.42
C VAL A 37 -10.55 3.32 -14.62
N ASP A 38 -11.00 4.02 -15.65
CA ASP A 38 -10.59 5.39 -15.94
C ASP A 38 -11.26 6.36 -14.96
N ASP A 39 -10.44 7.00 -14.13
CA ASP A 39 -10.85 7.93 -13.08
C ASP A 39 -10.91 9.38 -13.61
N GLY A 40 -11.54 9.57 -14.77
CA GLY A 40 -11.76 10.89 -15.36
C GLY A 40 -10.47 11.52 -15.90
N SER A 41 -9.68 10.75 -16.66
CA SER A 41 -8.48 11.25 -17.33
C SER A 41 -8.79 12.36 -18.33
N ALA A 42 -7.83 13.29 -18.50
CA ALA A 42 -7.90 14.39 -19.45
C ALA A 42 -7.00 14.19 -20.69
N ASP A 43 -6.20 13.12 -20.67
CA ASP A 43 -5.32 12.71 -21.78
C ASP A 43 -5.99 11.63 -22.67
N SER A 44 -5.21 10.88 -23.46
CA SER A 44 -5.71 9.82 -24.34
C SER A 44 -6.06 8.52 -23.63
N SER A 45 -5.90 8.42 -22.30
CA SER A 45 -6.16 7.20 -21.54
C SER A 45 -7.56 6.61 -21.74
N PRO A 46 -8.67 7.40 -21.75
CA PRO A 46 -10.00 6.87 -21.98
C PRO A 46 -10.14 6.15 -23.34
N VAL A 47 -9.57 6.77 -24.40
CA VAL A 47 -9.59 6.19 -25.77
C VAL A 47 -8.78 4.89 -25.83
N ILE A 48 -7.67 4.84 -25.10
CA ILE A 48 -6.86 3.61 -25.00
C ILE A 48 -7.65 2.50 -24.29
N CYS A 49 -8.34 2.80 -23.18
CA CYS A 49 -9.18 1.86 -22.45
C CYS A 49 -10.28 1.26 -23.35
N ASP A 50 -11.02 2.11 -24.08
CA ASP A 50 -12.08 1.69 -24.97
C ASP A 50 -11.52 0.83 -26.11
N GLY A 51 -10.40 1.23 -26.69
CA GLY A 51 -9.75 0.47 -27.77
C GLY A 51 -9.29 -0.94 -27.33
N TYR A 52 -8.92 -1.15 -26.06
CA TYR A 52 -8.65 -2.50 -25.55
C TYR A 52 -9.94 -3.29 -25.32
N ALA A 53 -10.98 -2.68 -24.76
CA ALA A 53 -12.27 -3.33 -24.54
C ALA A 53 -12.95 -3.76 -25.85
N GLU A 54 -12.75 -3.02 -26.94
CA GLU A 54 -13.25 -3.38 -28.27
C GLU A 54 -12.48 -4.54 -28.92
N ARG A 55 -11.18 -4.67 -28.64
CA ARG A 55 -10.29 -5.65 -29.30
C ARG A 55 -10.17 -6.99 -28.56
N ASP A 56 -10.35 -7.00 -27.23
CA ASP A 56 -10.19 -8.20 -26.41
C ASP A 56 -11.36 -8.35 -25.44
N ASN A 57 -12.13 -9.42 -25.58
CA ASN A 57 -13.33 -9.70 -24.78
C ASN A 57 -13.04 -9.96 -23.28
N ARG A 58 -11.79 -10.13 -22.90
CA ARG A 58 -11.37 -10.21 -21.51
C ARG A 58 -11.29 -8.85 -20.85
N VAL A 59 -11.23 -7.76 -21.63
CA VAL A 59 -11.06 -6.39 -21.14
C VAL A 59 -12.43 -5.72 -20.99
N LYS A 60 -12.60 -5.01 -19.88
CA LYS A 60 -13.75 -4.14 -19.61
C LYS A 60 -13.25 -2.76 -19.24
N ALA A 61 -13.70 -1.72 -19.94
CA ALA A 61 -13.44 -0.32 -19.58
C ALA A 61 -14.63 0.24 -18.79
N ILE A 62 -14.32 1.03 -17.76
CA ILE A 62 -15.28 1.76 -16.93
C ILE A 62 -14.75 3.18 -16.79
N HIS A 63 -15.60 4.17 -17.03
CA HIS A 63 -15.27 5.58 -16.86
C HIS A 63 -16.04 6.15 -15.69
N GLN A 64 -15.36 6.88 -14.81
CA GLN A 64 -15.97 7.57 -13.69
C GLN A 64 -15.47 9.01 -13.58
N ARG A 65 -16.18 9.85 -12.81
CA ARG A 65 -15.67 11.16 -12.44
C ARG A 65 -14.48 10.97 -11.50
N ASN A 66 -13.41 11.77 -11.67
CA ASN A 66 -12.22 11.70 -10.82
C ASN A 66 -12.59 11.71 -9.32
N SER A 67 -12.31 10.59 -8.69
CA SER A 67 -12.61 10.31 -7.27
C SER A 67 -11.42 9.70 -6.53
N GLY A 68 -10.29 9.49 -7.23
CA GLY A 68 -9.04 8.96 -6.72
C GLY A 68 -8.88 7.45 -6.92
N ALA A 69 -7.64 6.97 -6.83
CA ALA A 69 -7.28 5.57 -7.09
C ALA A 69 -8.05 4.59 -6.18
N ALA A 70 -8.30 4.94 -4.92
CA ALA A 70 -9.11 4.15 -3.98
C ALA A 70 -10.53 3.90 -4.53
N ALA A 71 -11.20 4.94 -5.03
CA ALA A 71 -12.55 4.81 -5.61
C ALA A 71 -12.52 3.98 -6.90
N ALA A 72 -11.50 4.16 -7.74
CA ALA A 72 -11.32 3.37 -8.95
C ALA A 72 -11.11 1.88 -8.65
N ARG A 73 -10.26 1.55 -7.66
CA ARG A 73 -10.06 0.16 -7.21
C ARG A 73 -11.35 -0.44 -6.63
N ASN A 74 -12.10 0.30 -5.81
CA ASN A 74 -13.40 -0.14 -5.31
C ASN A 74 -14.40 -0.41 -6.45
N GLN A 75 -14.47 0.48 -7.43
CA GLN A 75 -15.34 0.28 -8.59
C GLN A 75 -14.95 -0.97 -9.39
N GLY A 76 -13.66 -1.23 -9.56
CA GLY A 76 -13.14 -2.44 -10.16
C GLY A 76 -13.54 -3.69 -9.37
N MET A 77 -13.36 -3.68 -8.05
CA MET A 77 -13.75 -4.79 -7.16
C MET A 77 -15.25 -5.09 -7.21
N ASN A 78 -16.10 -4.07 -7.30
CA ASN A 78 -17.57 -4.24 -7.37
C ASN A 78 -18.04 -5.01 -8.61
N VAL A 79 -17.29 -4.95 -9.72
CA VAL A 79 -17.64 -5.63 -10.97
C VAL A 79 -16.82 -6.89 -11.25
N ALA A 80 -15.79 -7.14 -10.43
CA ALA A 80 -14.92 -8.30 -10.51
C ALA A 80 -15.70 -9.61 -10.32
N ARG A 81 -15.42 -10.60 -11.20
CA ARG A 81 -16.07 -11.93 -11.20
C ARG A 81 -15.08 -13.07 -10.97
N GLY A 82 -13.79 -12.78 -10.98
CA GLY A 82 -12.74 -13.76 -10.77
C GLY A 82 -12.82 -14.44 -9.40
N GLU A 83 -12.26 -15.63 -9.31
CA GLU A 83 -12.06 -16.32 -8.03
C GLU A 83 -11.08 -15.55 -7.16
N TYR A 84 -10.08 -14.96 -7.79
CA TYR A 84 -9.09 -14.07 -7.16
C TYR A 84 -9.18 -12.66 -7.72
N ILE A 85 -8.74 -11.67 -6.91
CA ILE A 85 -8.57 -10.27 -7.29
C ILE A 85 -7.08 -9.94 -7.23
N ALA A 86 -6.62 -9.17 -8.20
CA ALA A 86 -5.29 -8.59 -8.25
C ALA A 86 -5.37 -7.14 -8.75
N PHE A 87 -4.34 -6.35 -8.45
CA PHE A 87 -4.22 -4.96 -8.89
C PHE A 87 -2.92 -4.76 -9.67
N VAL A 88 -2.96 -3.88 -10.67
CA VAL A 88 -1.76 -3.41 -11.38
C VAL A 88 -1.91 -1.91 -11.56
N ASP A 89 -0.90 -1.14 -11.17
CA ASP A 89 -0.90 0.30 -11.41
C ASP A 89 -0.62 0.60 -12.88
N SER A 90 -1.29 1.60 -13.45
CA SER A 90 -1.32 1.86 -14.91
C SER A 90 0.01 2.29 -15.52
N ASP A 91 1.01 2.60 -14.70
CA ASP A 91 2.37 2.94 -15.12
C ASP A 91 3.39 1.79 -14.92
N ASP A 92 2.95 0.62 -14.43
CA ASP A 92 3.76 -0.56 -14.17
C ASP A 92 3.52 -1.69 -15.19
N TRP A 93 4.31 -2.76 -15.13
CA TRP A 93 4.12 -3.98 -15.95
C TRP A 93 4.49 -5.25 -15.18
N ILE A 94 4.08 -6.40 -15.71
CA ILE A 94 4.26 -7.69 -15.04
C ILE A 94 4.84 -8.77 -15.98
N ASP A 95 5.60 -9.70 -15.42
CA ASP A 95 6.11 -10.88 -16.13
C ASP A 95 4.99 -11.83 -16.53
N ALA A 96 5.17 -12.51 -17.65
CA ALA A 96 4.13 -13.34 -18.30
C ALA A 96 3.63 -14.52 -17.45
N ASP A 97 4.36 -15.00 -16.45
CA ASP A 97 4.00 -16.14 -15.60
C ASP A 97 3.48 -15.75 -14.20
N MET A 98 3.39 -14.45 -13.91
CA MET A 98 3.04 -13.94 -12.57
C MET A 98 1.76 -14.59 -12.02
N TYR A 99 0.65 -14.40 -12.71
CA TYR A 99 -0.64 -14.89 -12.20
C TYR A 99 -0.76 -16.40 -12.27
N LYS A 100 -0.15 -17.06 -13.28
CA LYS A 100 -0.12 -18.52 -13.34
C LYS A 100 0.54 -19.09 -12.08
N ARG A 101 1.72 -18.59 -11.73
CA ARG A 101 2.45 -19.08 -10.56
C ARG A 101 1.77 -18.74 -9.24
N MET A 102 1.19 -17.53 -9.12
CA MET A 102 0.47 -17.14 -7.89
C MET A 102 -0.80 -17.97 -7.70
N VAL A 103 -1.57 -18.25 -8.77
CA VAL A 103 -2.77 -19.09 -8.72
C VAL A 103 -2.41 -20.54 -8.41
N ASP A 104 -1.42 -21.12 -9.09
CA ASP A 104 -0.95 -22.48 -8.78
C ASP A 104 -0.54 -22.62 -7.30
N THR A 105 0.11 -21.59 -6.75
CA THR A 105 0.49 -21.55 -5.33
C THR A 105 -0.73 -21.46 -4.41
N ALA A 106 -1.70 -20.60 -4.77
CA ALA A 106 -2.93 -20.44 -3.99
C ALA A 106 -3.74 -21.73 -3.94
N GLU A 107 -3.87 -22.42 -5.08
CA GLU A 107 -4.60 -23.70 -5.19
C GLU A 107 -3.87 -24.85 -4.47
N ALA A 108 -2.54 -24.95 -4.63
CA ALA A 108 -1.76 -26.01 -3.98
C ALA A 108 -1.79 -25.95 -2.45
N ASN A 109 -1.91 -24.76 -1.88
CA ASN A 109 -1.91 -24.55 -0.43
C ASN A 109 -3.29 -24.16 0.13
N ASP A 110 -4.32 -24.07 -0.70
CA ASP A 110 -5.65 -23.50 -0.37
C ASP A 110 -5.53 -22.17 0.38
N CYS A 111 -4.73 -21.23 -0.17
CA CYS A 111 -4.51 -19.95 0.48
C CYS A 111 -5.55 -18.90 0.10
N ASP A 112 -5.83 -18.00 1.05
CA ASP A 112 -6.62 -16.80 0.82
C ASP A 112 -5.80 -15.68 0.19
N LEU A 113 -4.47 -15.69 0.41
CA LEU A 113 -3.58 -14.62 0.00
C LEU A 113 -2.24 -15.20 -0.49
N VAL A 114 -1.78 -14.77 -1.66
CA VAL A 114 -0.41 -15.02 -2.14
C VAL A 114 0.27 -13.69 -2.35
N ILE A 115 1.52 -13.59 -1.91
CA ILE A 115 2.34 -12.38 -1.96
C ILE A 115 3.61 -12.68 -2.73
N CYS A 116 4.01 -11.79 -3.66
CA CYS A 116 5.30 -11.83 -4.34
C CYS A 116 6.13 -10.58 -4.03
N ASP A 117 7.36 -10.53 -4.49
CA ASP A 117 8.23 -9.35 -4.47
C ASP A 117 8.10 -8.54 -5.77
N CYS A 118 8.80 -7.41 -5.88
CA CYS A 118 8.87 -6.63 -7.11
C CYS A 118 10.30 -6.18 -7.44
N LEU A 119 10.49 -5.81 -8.70
CA LEU A 119 11.65 -5.06 -9.16
C LEU A 119 11.29 -3.57 -9.21
N ARG A 120 12.09 -2.73 -8.57
CA ARG A 120 12.01 -1.27 -8.73
C ARG A 120 12.86 -0.86 -9.92
N GLU A 121 12.20 -0.36 -10.95
CA GLU A 121 12.81 -0.01 -12.22
C GLU A 121 13.16 1.47 -12.27
N SER A 122 14.41 1.78 -12.58
CA SER A 122 14.91 3.15 -12.75
C SER A 122 15.88 3.23 -13.92
N ASP A 123 16.27 4.42 -14.33
CA ASP A 123 17.29 4.64 -15.36
C ASP A 123 18.64 4.00 -15.01
N SER A 124 18.91 3.77 -13.72
CA SER A 124 20.12 3.12 -13.22
C SER A 124 20.06 1.59 -13.19
N GLY A 125 18.92 1.00 -13.53
CA GLY A 125 18.67 -0.45 -13.54
C GLY A 125 17.60 -0.90 -12.55
N SER A 126 17.42 -2.21 -12.46
CA SER A 126 16.41 -2.88 -11.64
C SER A 126 16.95 -3.21 -10.25
N GLN A 127 16.19 -2.92 -9.20
CA GLN A 127 16.52 -3.27 -7.82
C GLN A 127 15.43 -4.15 -7.23
N LEU A 128 15.82 -5.31 -6.70
CA LEU A 128 14.90 -6.20 -5.97
C LEU A 128 14.40 -5.49 -4.71
N TYR A 129 13.07 -5.42 -4.56
CA TYR A 129 12.40 -5.00 -3.34
C TYR A 129 11.71 -6.20 -2.70
N THR A 130 12.10 -6.51 -1.47
CA THR A 130 11.62 -7.64 -0.68
C THR A 130 11.44 -7.24 0.78
N HIS A 131 10.66 -8.02 1.54
CA HIS A 131 10.40 -7.77 2.95
C HIS A 131 11.11 -8.79 3.86
N ASP A 132 11.27 -8.45 5.13
CA ASP A 132 11.93 -9.33 6.10
C ASP A 132 11.09 -10.53 6.55
N LEU A 133 9.82 -10.61 6.12
CA LEU A 133 9.00 -11.77 6.39
C LEU A 133 9.65 -13.04 5.78
N PRO A 134 9.76 -14.17 6.50
CA PRO A 134 10.26 -15.43 5.96
C PRO A 134 9.38 -15.95 4.81
N ALA A 135 9.99 -16.60 3.81
CA ALA A 135 9.26 -17.24 2.72
C ALA A 135 8.40 -18.42 3.17
N GLY A 136 7.38 -18.77 2.38
CA GLY A 136 6.62 -20.00 2.49
C GLY A 136 5.18 -19.83 2.93
N PHE A 137 4.54 -20.94 3.24
CA PHE A 137 3.15 -21.01 3.65
C PHE A 137 2.97 -20.63 5.13
N TYR A 138 1.90 -19.93 5.40
CA TYR A 138 1.45 -19.50 6.73
C TYR A 138 0.00 -19.94 6.92
N ASP A 139 -0.21 -20.89 7.78
CA ASP A 139 -1.52 -21.15 8.37
C ASP A 139 -1.87 -20.06 9.40
N ARG A 140 -3.04 -20.12 9.98
CA ARG A 140 -3.51 -19.11 10.92
C ARG A 140 -2.62 -18.99 12.16
N GLU A 141 -2.09 -20.10 12.68
CA GLU A 141 -1.19 -20.12 13.85
C GLU A 141 0.13 -19.40 13.54
N ARG A 142 0.75 -19.71 12.40
CA ARG A 142 1.97 -19.05 11.96
C ARG A 142 1.72 -17.59 11.61
N MET A 143 0.53 -17.23 11.07
CA MET A 143 0.17 -15.83 10.88
C MET A 143 0.12 -15.07 12.20
N TYR A 144 -0.50 -15.62 13.25
CA TYR A 144 -0.52 -14.99 14.58
C TYR A 144 0.86 -14.82 15.20
N SER A 145 1.73 -15.81 15.05
CA SER A 145 3.05 -15.81 15.71
C SER A 145 4.12 -15.02 14.96
N VAL A 146 4.06 -14.95 13.60
CA VAL A 146 5.14 -14.40 12.77
C VAL A 146 4.68 -13.16 11.98
N TYR A 147 3.49 -13.21 11.38
CA TYR A 147 3.03 -12.13 10.49
C TYR A 147 2.29 -11.02 11.26
N PHE A 148 1.39 -11.36 12.19
CA PHE A 148 0.62 -10.36 12.95
C PHE A 148 1.49 -9.38 13.76
N PRO A 149 2.65 -9.77 14.32
CA PRO A 149 3.55 -8.81 14.96
C PRO A 149 4.01 -7.64 14.07
N GLN A 150 3.89 -7.78 12.75
CA GLN A 150 4.31 -6.78 11.75
C GLN A 150 3.20 -6.40 10.75
N LEU A 151 1.93 -6.69 11.05
CA LEU A 151 0.80 -6.48 10.16
C LEU A 151 0.54 -5.01 9.82
N LEU A 152 0.65 -4.11 10.81
CA LEU A 152 0.44 -2.67 10.65
C LEU A 152 1.77 -1.92 10.56
N MET A 153 2.59 -2.08 11.58
CA MET A 153 3.89 -1.42 11.68
C MET A 153 4.83 -2.23 12.59
N PRO A 154 5.87 -2.87 12.03
CA PRO A 154 6.86 -3.60 12.80
C PRO A 154 7.69 -2.67 13.71
N ASP A 155 8.48 -3.24 14.61
CA ASP A 155 9.39 -2.49 15.48
C ASP A 155 10.61 -1.92 14.75
N THR A 156 10.88 -2.40 13.51
CA THR A 156 11.85 -1.83 12.56
C THR A 156 11.37 -0.51 11.96
N MET A 157 10.07 -0.18 12.09
CA MET A 157 9.44 0.98 11.46
C MET A 157 9.49 0.96 9.91
N GLU A 158 9.49 -0.22 9.34
CA GLU A 158 9.37 -0.46 7.90
C GLU A 158 7.91 -0.75 7.51
N TYR A 159 7.61 -0.63 6.22
CA TYR A 159 6.27 -0.96 5.74
C TYR A 159 5.99 -2.47 5.84
N PRO A 160 4.75 -2.87 6.19
CA PRO A 160 4.35 -4.28 6.20
C PRO A 160 4.34 -4.86 4.78
N VAL A 161 4.47 -6.19 4.67
CA VAL A 161 4.54 -6.90 3.39
C VAL A 161 3.29 -6.71 2.52
N THR A 162 2.15 -6.41 3.09
CA THR A 162 0.88 -6.18 2.40
C THR A 162 0.65 -4.72 1.99
N ILE A 163 1.60 -3.81 2.20
CA ILE A 163 1.45 -2.39 1.82
C ILE A 163 1.28 -2.21 0.31
N SER A 164 2.01 -3.00 -0.50
CA SER A 164 1.95 -2.92 -1.95
C SER A 164 0.88 -3.87 -2.47
N ASN A 165 -0.35 -3.37 -2.63
CA ASN A 165 -1.49 -4.21 -3.00
C ASN A 165 -1.37 -4.83 -4.41
N CYS A 166 -0.56 -4.24 -5.28
CA CYS A 166 -0.22 -4.80 -6.60
C CYS A 166 0.63 -6.09 -6.54
N LEU A 167 1.21 -6.41 -5.37
CA LEU A 167 1.96 -7.65 -5.15
C LEU A 167 1.09 -8.79 -4.57
N LEU A 168 -0.21 -8.57 -4.43
CA LEU A 168 -1.16 -9.47 -3.79
C LEU A 168 -2.06 -10.17 -4.82
N LEU A 169 -2.23 -11.48 -4.65
CA LEU A 169 -3.34 -12.24 -5.23
C LEU A 169 -4.28 -12.60 -4.07
N ILE A 170 -5.51 -12.10 -4.11
CA ILE A 170 -6.44 -12.14 -2.97
C ILE A 170 -7.67 -12.97 -3.36
N ARG A 171 -8.06 -13.95 -2.56
CA ARG A 171 -9.32 -14.67 -2.75
C ARG A 171 -10.48 -13.70 -2.66
N ARG A 172 -11.26 -13.54 -3.74
CA ARG A 172 -12.34 -12.54 -3.81
C ARG A 172 -13.38 -12.69 -2.70
N GLU A 173 -13.70 -13.92 -2.32
CA GLU A 173 -14.66 -14.21 -1.24
C GLU A 173 -14.22 -13.59 0.10
N LEU A 174 -12.92 -13.57 0.40
CA LEU A 174 -12.36 -12.92 1.59
C LEU A 174 -12.77 -11.44 1.65
N VAL A 175 -12.64 -10.73 0.53
CA VAL A 175 -12.96 -9.30 0.42
C VAL A 175 -14.46 -9.08 0.59
N ILE A 176 -15.29 -9.85 -0.11
CA ILE A 176 -16.75 -9.74 -0.07
C ILE A 176 -17.31 -10.04 1.32
N LYS A 177 -16.92 -11.18 1.90
CA LYS A 177 -17.43 -11.65 3.20
C LYS A 177 -17.13 -10.67 4.33
N ASN A 178 -15.96 -10.04 4.28
CA ASN A 178 -15.52 -9.12 5.32
C ASN A 178 -15.75 -7.65 4.97
N GLN A 179 -16.39 -7.36 3.83
CA GLN A 179 -16.69 -6.01 3.34
C GLN A 179 -15.45 -5.10 3.27
N ILE A 180 -14.31 -5.67 2.87
CA ILE A 180 -13.05 -4.95 2.79
C ILE A 180 -13.11 -4.00 1.58
N THR A 181 -12.85 -2.72 1.80
CA THR A 181 -12.85 -1.70 0.76
C THR A 181 -11.71 -0.70 0.97
N TYR A 182 -11.28 -0.06 -0.10
CA TYR A 182 -10.40 1.09 0.02
C TYR A 182 -11.16 2.28 0.61
N PRO A 183 -10.52 3.06 1.51
CA PRO A 183 -11.12 4.28 2.05
C PRO A 183 -11.15 5.39 0.99
N GLU A 184 -12.28 5.59 0.29
CA GLU A 184 -12.41 6.44 -0.92
C GLU A 184 -11.98 7.90 -0.75
N ARG A 185 -12.07 8.46 0.45
CA ARG A 185 -11.67 9.85 0.72
C ARG A 185 -10.17 10.00 0.99
N MET A 186 -9.44 8.89 1.11
CA MET A 186 -8.00 8.91 1.32
C MET A 186 -7.28 8.93 -0.02
N ARG A 187 -6.40 9.91 -0.18
CA ARG A 187 -5.57 10.07 -1.38
C ARG A 187 -4.10 9.71 -1.13
N PHE A 188 -3.81 9.09 0.02
CA PHE A 188 -2.45 8.76 0.41
C PHE A 188 -2.42 7.59 1.39
N SER A 189 -1.61 6.58 1.09
CA SER A 189 -1.42 5.35 1.89
C SER A 189 -2.70 4.58 2.20
N GLU A 190 -3.73 4.70 1.36
CA GLU A 190 -4.95 3.90 1.41
C GLU A 190 -4.66 2.40 1.36
N ASP A 191 -3.56 2.03 0.69
CA ASP A 191 -3.08 0.66 0.56
C ASP A 191 -2.72 0.01 1.90
N LEU A 192 -2.22 0.80 2.86
CA LEU A 192 -1.87 0.29 4.19
C LEU A 192 -3.09 -0.28 4.91
N LEU A 193 -4.20 0.45 4.92
CA LEU A 193 -5.41 -0.01 5.61
C LEU A 193 -6.02 -1.23 4.89
N PHE A 194 -6.18 -1.15 3.57
CA PHE A 194 -6.73 -2.24 2.77
C PHE A 194 -5.89 -3.51 2.90
N GLY A 195 -4.59 -3.43 2.67
CA GLY A 195 -3.68 -4.58 2.76
C GLY A 195 -3.61 -5.17 4.18
N SER A 196 -3.69 -4.33 5.21
CA SER A 196 -3.73 -4.80 6.60
C SER A 196 -5.05 -5.51 6.92
N GLU A 197 -6.19 -5.03 6.43
CA GLU A 197 -7.48 -5.72 6.61
C GLU A 197 -7.51 -7.06 5.85
N VAL A 198 -7.02 -7.10 4.61
CA VAL A 198 -6.86 -8.36 3.85
C VAL A 198 -6.01 -9.35 4.64
N GLY A 199 -4.83 -8.93 5.11
CA GLY A 199 -3.93 -9.79 5.89
C GLY A 199 -4.51 -10.24 7.23
N TYR A 200 -5.30 -9.39 7.90
CA TYR A 200 -5.96 -9.75 9.16
C TYR A 200 -7.04 -10.81 8.97
N PHE A 201 -7.88 -10.68 7.95
CA PHE A 201 -9.01 -11.59 7.72
C PHE A 201 -8.61 -12.89 7.02
N ALA A 202 -7.47 -12.93 6.32
CA ALA A 202 -6.97 -14.15 5.69
C ALA A 202 -6.76 -15.27 6.73
N GLN A 203 -7.18 -16.49 6.40
CA GLN A 203 -6.96 -17.67 7.25
C GLN A 203 -5.62 -18.34 6.92
N SER A 204 -5.12 -18.11 5.71
CA SER A 204 -3.84 -18.63 5.25
C SER A 204 -3.23 -17.74 4.19
N MET A 205 -1.90 -17.72 4.10
CA MET A 205 -1.19 -17.01 3.05
C MET A 205 0.09 -17.73 2.63
N THR A 206 0.59 -17.41 1.43
CA THR A 206 1.92 -17.83 1.00
C THR A 206 2.74 -16.62 0.54
N TYR A 207 3.95 -16.48 1.05
CA TYR A 207 4.89 -15.47 0.59
C TYR A 207 5.96 -16.08 -0.31
N LEU A 208 5.96 -15.69 -1.58
CA LEU A 208 6.91 -16.09 -2.62
C LEU A 208 8.14 -15.17 -2.61
N LYS A 209 8.86 -15.14 -1.47
CA LYS A 209 10.05 -14.29 -1.31
C LYS A 209 11.11 -14.57 -2.37
N GLY A 210 11.63 -13.52 -2.99
CA GLY A 210 12.62 -13.61 -4.08
C GLY A 210 12.00 -13.84 -5.46
N TYR A 211 10.69 -14.08 -5.58
CA TYR A 211 9.98 -14.08 -6.83
C TYR A 211 9.41 -12.68 -7.07
N ALA A 212 9.98 -11.95 -8.03
CA ALA A 212 9.72 -10.53 -8.28
C ALA A 212 9.22 -10.28 -9.71
N PRO A 213 8.01 -10.78 -10.07
CA PRO A 213 7.45 -10.67 -11.41
C PRO A 213 6.77 -9.33 -11.68
N TYR A 214 6.67 -8.47 -10.69
CA TYR A 214 6.08 -7.14 -10.79
C TYR A 214 7.18 -6.11 -10.96
N HIS A 215 7.08 -5.25 -11.98
CA HIS A 215 8.01 -4.19 -12.29
C HIS A 215 7.41 -2.83 -11.91
N TYR A 216 7.87 -2.30 -10.78
CA TYR A 216 7.47 -0.99 -10.29
C TYR A 216 8.32 0.11 -10.93
N ARG A 217 7.71 0.93 -11.77
CA ARG A 217 8.37 2.04 -12.45
C ARG A 217 8.61 3.21 -11.51
N GLN A 218 9.86 3.62 -11.36
CA GLN A 218 10.20 4.86 -10.65
C GLN A 218 9.92 6.06 -11.56
N ASN A 219 8.67 6.53 -11.56
CA ASN A 219 8.25 7.69 -12.33
C ASN A 219 8.41 8.96 -11.49
N PRO A 220 9.20 9.97 -11.94
CA PRO A 220 9.31 11.27 -11.25
C PRO A 220 7.97 12.00 -11.08
N ASP A 221 7.02 11.76 -11.99
CA ASP A 221 5.68 12.35 -11.98
C ASP A 221 4.67 11.57 -11.11
N SER A 222 5.11 10.50 -10.45
CA SER A 222 4.25 9.68 -9.58
C SER A 222 3.64 10.51 -8.46
N VAL A 223 2.39 10.18 -8.11
CA VAL A 223 1.65 10.78 -6.97
C VAL A 223 2.43 10.65 -5.66
N THR A 224 3.23 9.59 -5.50
CA THR A 224 4.12 9.38 -4.35
C THR A 224 5.19 10.47 -4.22
N HIS A 225 5.64 11.06 -5.33
CA HIS A 225 6.62 12.14 -5.36
C HIS A 225 6.00 13.54 -5.31
N THR A 226 4.67 13.65 -5.47
CA THR A 226 3.98 14.93 -5.35
C THR A 226 4.12 15.44 -3.92
N ALA A 227 4.83 16.57 -3.77
CA ALA A 227 4.99 17.25 -2.47
C ALA A 227 3.65 17.84 -2.04
N TYR A 228 2.84 17.06 -1.34
CA TYR A 228 1.69 17.62 -0.62
C TYR A 228 2.20 18.57 0.47
N LYS A 229 1.90 19.85 0.33
CA LYS A 229 2.34 20.89 1.29
C LYS A 229 1.85 20.61 2.72
N ASP A 230 0.78 19.82 2.88
CA ASP A 230 0.24 19.44 4.18
C ASP A 230 -0.29 17.99 4.16
N LYS A 231 0.58 17.03 4.45
CA LYS A 231 0.19 15.60 4.58
C LYS A 231 -0.37 15.26 5.98
N TRP A 232 -0.17 16.13 6.97
CA TRP A 232 -0.55 15.77 8.34
C TRP A 232 -2.04 15.44 8.51
N PRO A 233 -3.01 16.22 8.00
CA PRO A 233 -4.41 15.89 8.10
C PRO A 233 -4.75 14.51 7.52
N LEU A 234 -4.14 14.14 6.37
CA LEU A 234 -4.35 12.84 5.73
C LEU A 234 -3.77 11.69 6.55
N LEU A 235 -2.53 11.84 7.05
CA LEU A 235 -1.88 10.85 7.90
C LEU A 235 -2.60 10.68 9.24
N ARG A 236 -3.12 11.77 9.81
CA ARG A 236 -3.94 11.76 11.01
C ARG A 236 -5.26 11.01 10.78
N GLU A 237 -5.93 11.26 9.67
CA GLU A 237 -7.14 10.53 9.30
C GLU A 237 -6.86 9.03 9.12
N LEU A 238 -5.79 8.68 8.42
CA LEU A 238 -5.36 7.28 8.26
C LEU A 238 -5.14 6.62 9.63
N TRP A 239 -4.43 7.28 10.54
CA TRP A 239 -4.23 6.74 11.88
C TRP A 239 -5.55 6.53 12.63
N CYS A 240 -6.49 7.48 12.55
CA CYS A 240 -7.81 7.33 13.17
C CYS A 240 -8.54 6.09 12.63
N ARG A 241 -8.50 5.87 11.32
CA ARG A 241 -9.13 4.69 10.68
C ARG A 241 -8.44 3.38 11.06
N ILE A 242 -7.11 3.35 11.10
CA ILE A 242 -6.35 2.19 11.59
C ILE A 242 -6.75 1.89 13.05
N ASN A 243 -6.80 2.90 13.91
CA ASN A 243 -7.18 2.74 15.30
C ASN A 243 -8.66 2.29 15.45
N GLU A 244 -9.55 2.78 14.62
CA GLU A 244 -10.96 2.34 14.60
C GLU A 244 -11.09 0.87 14.15
N SER A 245 -10.37 0.45 13.10
CA SER A 245 -10.42 -0.90 12.55
C SER A 245 -9.72 -1.92 13.46
N PHE A 246 -8.54 -1.59 13.99
CA PHE A 246 -7.67 -2.54 14.69
C PHE A 246 -7.66 -2.38 16.22
N GLY A 247 -7.96 -1.19 16.74
CA GLY A 247 -7.96 -0.95 18.19
C GLY A 247 -9.05 -1.67 18.98
N LYS A 248 -10.06 -2.23 18.28
CA LYS A 248 -11.18 -2.98 18.86
C LYS A 248 -11.09 -4.49 18.65
N LYS A 249 -10.03 -4.98 17.97
CA LYS A 249 -9.84 -6.42 17.76
C LYS A 249 -9.59 -7.12 19.09
N GLN A 250 -10.28 -8.25 19.31
CA GLN A 250 -10.22 -8.97 20.59
C GLN A 250 -9.25 -10.15 20.56
N ASP A 251 -8.96 -10.65 19.37
CA ASP A 251 -8.17 -11.84 19.12
C ASP A 251 -6.66 -11.56 19.01
N TYR A 252 -6.26 -10.29 18.84
CA TYR A 252 -4.87 -9.85 18.81
C TYR A 252 -4.73 -8.39 19.26
N ASP A 253 -3.73 -8.09 20.10
CA ASP A 253 -3.45 -6.73 20.58
C ASP A 253 -2.57 -5.95 19.60
N PHE A 254 -3.18 -5.06 18.83
CA PHE A 254 -2.49 -4.17 17.90
C PHE A 254 -2.05 -2.83 18.51
N THR A 255 -2.27 -2.59 19.79
CA THR A 255 -2.05 -1.28 20.45
C THR A 255 -0.66 -0.71 20.15
N GLN A 256 0.40 -1.50 20.32
CA GLN A 256 1.76 -1.01 20.08
C GLN A 256 2.04 -0.71 18.59
N GLN A 257 1.46 -1.50 17.67
CA GLN A 257 1.62 -1.26 16.24
C GLN A 257 0.90 0.01 15.81
N ILE A 258 -0.31 0.25 16.31
CA ILE A 258 -1.08 1.49 16.06
C ILE A 258 -0.29 2.71 16.53
N GLN A 259 0.36 2.62 17.69
CA GLN A 259 1.21 3.71 18.20
C GLN A 259 2.47 3.89 17.33
N ARG A 260 3.09 2.81 16.87
CA ARG A 260 4.21 2.87 15.92
C ARG A 260 3.79 3.51 14.59
N CYS A 261 2.58 3.24 14.09
CA CYS A 261 2.04 3.95 12.92
C CYS A 261 2.02 5.46 13.14
N MET A 262 1.57 5.94 14.32
CA MET A 262 1.59 7.36 14.63
C MET A 262 3.00 7.93 14.57
N LEU A 263 3.98 7.27 15.20
CA LEU A 263 5.38 7.72 15.18
C LEU A 263 5.93 7.75 13.73
N PHE A 264 5.63 6.75 12.93
CA PHE A 264 6.01 6.70 11.52
C PHE A 264 5.40 7.84 10.71
N PHE A 265 4.12 8.15 10.93
CA PHE A 265 3.42 9.24 10.27
C PHE A 265 3.98 10.62 10.67
N ILE A 266 4.40 10.78 11.93
CA ILE A 266 5.13 11.98 12.35
C ILE A 266 6.44 12.11 11.57
N TYR A 267 7.22 11.04 11.42
CA TYR A 267 8.44 11.07 10.62
C TYR A 267 8.15 11.44 9.16
N MET A 268 7.12 10.86 8.55
CA MET A 268 6.72 11.20 7.18
C MET A 268 6.35 12.67 7.04
N ALA A 269 5.53 13.20 7.95
CA ALA A 269 5.13 14.60 7.94
C ALA A 269 6.33 15.55 8.10
N MET A 270 7.26 15.21 8.99
CA MET A 270 8.44 16.03 9.25
C MET A 270 9.45 16.01 8.12
N ASN A 271 9.71 14.83 7.53
CA ASN A 271 10.66 14.70 6.42
C ASN A 271 10.22 15.46 5.17
N GLN A 272 8.92 15.46 4.85
CA GLN A 272 8.41 16.22 3.72
C GLN A 272 8.63 17.73 3.83
N ARG A 273 8.38 18.26 5.02
CA ARG A 273 8.55 19.71 5.28
C ARG A 273 9.99 20.14 5.20
N ARG A 274 10.93 19.26 5.53
CA ARG A 274 12.37 19.48 5.31
C ARG A 274 12.70 19.63 3.83
N TYR A 275 12.16 18.75 2.97
CA TYR A 275 12.41 18.79 1.52
C TYR A 275 11.67 19.91 0.81
N ALA A 276 10.58 20.41 1.37
CA ALA A 276 9.83 21.56 0.80
C ALA A 276 10.55 22.90 0.89
N GLY A 277 11.78 22.96 1.44
CA GLY A 277 12.59 24.19 1.49
C GLY A 277 12.00 25.31 2.37
N LEU A 278 11.09 24.98 3.30
CA LEU A 278 10.47 25.96 4.15
C LEU A 278 11.49 26.76 4.98
N PRO A 279 11.33 28.07 5.15
CA PRO A 279 12.09 28.86 6.10
C PRO A 279 12.04 28.26 7.52
N THR A 280 13.11 28.36 8.26
CA THR A 280 13.24 27.73 9.59
C THR A 280 12.07 28.04 10.53
N ARG A 281 11.58 29.28 10.51
CA ARG A 281 10.47 29.70 11.37
C ARG A 281 9.15 29.04 11.00
N GLU A 282 8.85 28.92 9.70
CA GLU A 282 7.66 28.26 9.19
C GLU A 282 7.72 26.75 9.46
N PHE A 283 8.89 26.13 9.25
CA PHE A 283 9.09 24.73 9.60
C PHE A 283 8.80 24.45 11.09
N PHE A 284 9.27 25.31 12.03
CA PHE A 284 8.99 25.16 13.45
C PHE A 284 7.50 25.35 13.77
N HIS A 285 6.84 26.29 13.10
CA HIS A 285 5.40 26.49 13.29
C HIS A 285 4.62 25.26 12.86
N GLU A 286 4.88 24.79 11.66
CA GLU A 286 4.21 23.62 11.07
C GLU A 286 4.49 22.33 11.86
N ALA A 287 5.73 22.13 12.31
CA ALA A 287 6.08 21.03 13.19
C ALA A 287 5.34 21.10 14.55
N GLY A 288 5.11 22.31 15.04
CA GLY A 288 4.28 22.55 16.21
C GLY A 288 2.86 22.02 16.02
N VAL A 289 2.23 22.30 14.88
CA VAL A 289 0.88 21.80 14.56
C VAL A 289 0.79 20.27 14.67
N VAL A 290 1.80 19.55 14.18
CA VAL A 290 1.83 18.07 14.26
C VAL A 290 2.05 17.62 15.70
N LEU A 291 3.03 18.18 16.40
CA LEU A 291 3.46 17.67 17.70
C LEU A 291 2.57 18.16 18.86
N ASP A 292 1.75 19.19 18.67
CA ASP A 292 0.76 19.66 19.65
C ASP A 292 -0.60 18.94 19.50
N ASP A 293 -0.77 18.06 18.50
CA ASP A 293 -1.99 17.25 18.35
C ASP A 293 -2.15 16.31 19.57
N PRO A 294 -3.30 16.33 20.27
CA PRO A 294 -3.54 15.47 21.43
C PRO A 294 -3.36 13.97 21.14
N LEU A 295 -3.72 13.50 19.95
CA LEU A 295 -3.55 12.09 19.54
C LEU A 295 -2.07 11.71 19.44
N VAL A 296 -1.21 12.64 18.99
CA VAL A 296 0.24 12.45 18.97
C VAL A 296 0.78 12.30 20.38
N HIS A 297 0.34 13.15 21.29
CA HIS A 297 0.77 13.07 22.70
C HIS A 297 0.37 11.75 23.37
N GLU A 298 -0.86 11.29 23.13
CA GLU A 298 -1.36 10.03 23.66
C GLU A 298 -0.54 8.84 23.13
N ALA A 299 -0.38 8.75 21.81
CA ALA A 299 0.37 7.68 21.17
C ALA A 299 1.84 7.66 21.60
N LEU A 300 2.52 8.81 21.57
CA LEU A 300 3.95 8.89 21.93
C LEU A 300 4.23 8.54 23.39
N ARG A 301 3.30 8.82 24.31
CA ARG A 301 3.50 8.57 25.75
C ARG A 301 3.73 7.10 26.06
N THR A 302 3.15 6.19 25.30
CA THR A 302 3.10 4.76 25.57
C THR A 302 4.05 3.93 24.70
N ILE A 303 4.68 4.52 23.68
CA ILE A 303 5.61 3.79 22.80
C ILE A 303 6.90 3.45 23.56
N PRO A 304 7.29 2.17 23.64
CA PRO A 304 8.56 1.77 24.23
C PRO A 304 9.73 2.02 23.27
N VAL A 305 10.14 3.27 23.07
CA VAL A 305 11.17 3.69 22.10
C VAL A 305 12.48 2.90 22.23
N GLY A 306 12.84 2.49 23.46
CA GLY A 306 14.03 1.68 23.69
C GLY A 306 14.02 0.31 23.02
N GLN A 307 12.84 -0.26 22.80
CA GLN A 307 12.65 -1.58 22.19
C GLN A 307 12.59 -1.53 20.65
N LEU A 308 12.41 -0.33 20.04
CA LEU A 308 12.36 -0.20 18.59
C LEU A 308 13.69 -0.57 17.95
N GLN A 309 13.64 -1.30 16.84
CA GLN A 309 14.82 -1.70 16.04
C GLN A 309 15.18 -0.66 14.98
N ILE A 310 15.25 0.59 15.38
CA ILE A 310 15.56 1.75 14.53
C ILE A 310 16.94 2.32 14.85
N SER A 311 17.45 3.20 13.99
CA SER A 311 18.75 3.84 14.19
C SER A 311 18.81 4.63 15.53
N ARG A 312 20.01 4.74 16.09
CA ARG A 312 20.25 5.52 17.34
C ARG A 312 19.75 6.96 17.19
N LYS A 313 19.94 7.58 16.02
CA LYS A 313 19.45 8.94 15.72
C LYS A 313 17.93 9.01 15.85
N LEU A 314 17.19 8.07 15.25
CA LEU A 314 15.73 8.02 15.32
C LEU A 314 15.23 7.73 16.75
N LYS A 315 15.92 6.87 17.52
CA LYS A 315 15.58 6.66 18.95
C LYS A 315 15.68 7.96 19.75
N ILE A 316 16.76 8.71 19.59
CA ILE A 316 16.95 9.99 20.26
C ILE A 316 15.84 10.99 19.88
N ILE A 317 15.52 11.11 18.59
CA ILE A 317 14.46 11.99 18.10
C ILE A 317 13.10 11.59 18.71
N SER A 318 12.78 10.29 18.73
CA SER A 318 11.53 9.79 19.33
C SER A 318 11.42 10.11 20.83
N LEU A 319 12.52 9.93 21.58
CA LEU A 319 12.57 10.28 23.02
C LEU A 319 12.39 11.78 23.27
N ILE A 320 12.93 12.61 22.36
CA ILE A 320 12.76 14.07 22.44
C ILE A 320 11.30 14.45 22.15
N TYR A 321 10.64 13.78 21.18
CA TYR A 321 9.20 13.96 20.92
C TYR A 321 8.35 13.58 22.15
N GLN A 322 8.65 12.45 22.78
CA GLN A 322 7.96 12.03 24.01
C GLN A 322 8.06 13.07 25.13
N LYS A 323 9.19 13.76 25.26
CA LYS A 323 9.44 14.78 26.28
C LYS A 323 8.99 16.20 25.91
N LYS A 324 8.30 16.34 24.75
CA LYS A 324 7.88 17.65 24.21
C LYS A 324 9.04 18.65 23.98
N TRP A 325 10.25 18.15 23.76
CA TRP A 325 11.43 18.99 23.49
C TRP A 325 11.56 19.24 21.98
N LEU A 326 10.61 19.99 21.44
CA LEU A 326 10.46 20.27 20.01
C LEU A 326 11.71 20.85 19.34
N ARG A 327 12.30 21.91 19.97
CA ARG A 327 13.42 22.63 19.35
C ARG A 327 14.69 21.78 19.17
N PRO A 328 15.17 21.01 20.18
CA PRO A 328 16.31 20.11 20.01
C PRO A 328 16.08 19.00 18.99
N ALA A 329 14.87 18.41 18.93
CA ALA A 329 14.56 17.34 17.96
C ALA A 329 14.65 17.83 16.52
N LEU A 330 14.14 19.02 16.27
CA LEU A 330 14.11 19.61 14.93
C LEU A 330 15.51 20.05 14.46
N LEU A 331 16.40 20.43 15.36
CA LEU A 331 17.82 20.70 15.05
C LEU A 331 18.54 19.41 14.64
N LEU A 332 18.26 18.28 15.29
CA LEU A 332 18.83 16.98 14.95
C LEU A 332 18.34 16.42 13.60
N LEU A 333 17.12 16.80 13.17
CA LEU A 333 16.58 16.41 11.86
C LEU A 333 17.21 17.21 10.72
N ARG A 334 17.78 18.39 10.98
CA ARG A 334 18.42 19.25 9.99
C ARG A 334 19.89 18.86 9.68
N GLY A 335 20.55 18.15 10.52
CA GLY A 335 21.89 17.58 10.33
C GLY A 335 21.79 16.16 9.76
#